data_4f7f243cd1ccb342c2fa99164b32aba9
#
_entry.id   4f7f243cd1ccb342c2fa99164b32aba9
#
_cell.length_a   1.000
_cell.length_b   1.000
_cell.length_c   1.000
_cell.angle_alpha   90.00
_cell.angle_beta   90.00
_cell.angle_gamma   90.00
#
_symmetry.space_group_name_H-M   'P 1'
#
loop_
_entity.id
_entity.type
_entity.pdbx_description
1 polymer ?
#
loop_
_entity_poly.entity_id
_entity_poly.type
_entity_poly.pdbx_seq_one_letter_code
_entity_poly.pdbx_strand_id
1 'polypeptide(L)'
;EVNQNDGNKNIIENLKYVSEDLLGNKYTVIAESATLKEDKISEVQLFEVNAKITMQDQEAIYIYSKTANYNKLNNNTVFRRNVNVKYGDQTIDSETLNLNFEDNLIEILDNVYYVNKNTKISADKVEIDLLYKKLKISMINKNNKVNITSKY
;
A
#
# COMPACT_ATOMS: atom_id res chain seq x y z
N GLU A 1 16.28 -9.45 -16.04
CA GLU A 1 17.72 -9.67 -15.88
C GLU A 1 18.10 -9.81 -14.41
N VAL A 2 18.85 -10.87 -14.08
CA VAL A 2 19.24 -11.14 -12.71
C VAL A 2 20.74 -10.89 -12.55
N ASN A 3 21.10 -9.93 -11.69
CA ASN A 3 22.49 -9.67 -11.36
C ASN A 3 22.78 -10.21 -9.96
N GLN A 4 23.80 -11.02 -9.84
CA GLN A 4 24.29 -11.47 -8.54
C GLN A 4 25.28 -10.46 -7.99
N ASN A 5 24.96 -9.89 -6.86
CA ASN A 5 25.84 -8.97 -6.15
C ASN A 5 25.92 -9.40 -4.69
N ASP A 6 27.13 -9.44 -4.13
CA ASP A 6 27.40 -9.78 -2.72
C ASP A 6 26.86 -11.12 -2.25
N GLY A 7 27.17 -12.18 -2.97
CA GLY A 7 27.05 -13.56 -2.50
C GLY A 7 25.65 -14.08 -2.15
N ASN A 8 24.70 -13.23 -1.67
CA ASN A 8 23.42 -13.67 -1.14
C ASN A 8 22.21 -12.86 -1.63
N LYS A 9 22.41 -11.93 -2.56
CA LYS A 9 21.32 -11.10 -3.07
C LYS A 9 21.21 -11.20 -4.57
N ASN A 10 20.06 -11.62 -5.03
CA ASN A 10 19.69 -11.54 -6.44
C ASN A 10 18.93 -10.25 -6.66
N ILE A 11 19.41 -9.41 -7.57
CA ILE A 11 18.76 -8.16 -7.94
C ILE A 11 18.04 -8.36 -9.25
N ILE A 12 16.75 -8.03 -9.25
CA ILE A 12 15.90 -8.10 -10.43
C ILE A 12 15.51 -6.67 -10.78
N GLU A 13 15.62 -6.29 -12.05
CA GLU A 13 15.22 -4.98 -12.52
C GLU A 13 13.85 -5.03 -13.21
N ASN A 14 13.09 -3.94 -13.11
CA ASN A 14 11.80 -3.77 -13.76
C ASN A 14 10.83 -4.90 -13.47
N LEU A 15 10.52 -5.07 -12.18
CA LEU A 15 9.62 -6.12 -11.71
C LEU A 15 8.16 -5.67 -11.79
N LYS A 16 7.29 -6.59 -12.17
CA LYS A 16 5.85 -6.36 -12.17
C LYS A 16 5.12 -7.59 -11.63
N TYR A 17 4.26 -7.36 -10.63
CA TYR A 17 3.33 -8.37 -10.12
C TYR A 17 1.91 -7.95 -10.44
N VAL A 18 1.07 -8.91 -10.85
CA VAL A 18 -0.35 -8.69 -11.07
C VAL A 18 -1.12 -9.76 -10.33
N SER A 19 -2.13 -9.36 -9.56
CA SER A 19 -3.00 -10.26 -8.80
C SER A 19 -4.44 -9.81 -8.94
N GLU A 20 -5.37 -10.74 -8.77
CA GLU A 20 -6.79 -10.45 -8.77
C GLU A 20 -7.42 -11.15 -7.56
N ASP A 21 -8.26 -10.44 -6.80
CA ASP A 21 -8.94 -11.03 -5.66
C ASP A 21 -10.30 -11.62 -6.07
N LEU A 22 -10.99 -12.22 -5.09
CA LEU A 22 -12.29 -12.87 -5.33
C LEU A 22 -13.40 -11.88 -5.65
N LEU A 23 -13.19 -10.59 -5.36
CA LEU A 23 -14.14 -9.52 -5.67
C LEU A 23 -13.96 -8.96 -7.08
N GLY A 24 -12.91 -9.41 -7.79
CA GLY A 24 -12.57 -8.90 -9.10
C GLY A 24 -11.67 -7.66 -9.07
N ASN A 25 -11.18 -7.26 -7.92
CA ASN A 25 -10.22 -6.15 -7.83
C ASN A 25 -8.87 -6.61 -8.39
N LYS A 26 -8.27 -5.77 -9.21
CA LYS A 26 -6.98 -6.06 -9.80
C LYS A 26 -5.89 -5.24 -9.14
N TYR A 27 -4.83 -5.91 -8.70
CA TYR A 27 -3.70 -5.32 -8.04
C TYR A 27 -2.49 -5.42 -8.95
N THR A 28 -1.86 -4.29 -9.23
CA THR A 28 -0.64 -4.23 -10.03
C THR A 28 0.44 -3.57 -9.20
N VAL A 29 1.58 -4.23 -9.03
CA VAL A 29 2.73 -3.67 -8.30
C VAL A 29 3.92 -3.65 -9.25
N ILE A 30 4.51 -2.47 -9.43
CA ILE A 30 5.67 -2.26 -10.28
C ILE A 30 6.79 -1.70 -9.43
N ALA A 31 8.00 -2.21 -9.60
CA ALA A 31 9.18 -1.71 -8.93
C ALA A 31 10.34 -1.56 -9.92
N GLU A 32 11.17 -0.52 -9.72
CA GLU A 32 12.37 -0.35 -10.54
C GLU A 32 13.36 -1.47 -10.30
N SER A 33 13.48 -1.93 -9.06
CA SER A 33 14.33 -3.06 -8.73
C SER A 33 13.77 -3.85 -7.55
N ALA A 34 14.23 -5.08 -7.42
CA ALA A 34 13.82 -5.97 -6.34
C ALA A 34 14.98 -6.86 -5.91
N THR A 35 14.99 -7.24 -4.65
CA THR A 35 15.98 -8.14 -4.06
C THR A 35 15.28 -9.34 -3.47
N LEU A 36 15.76 -10.53 -3.84
CA LEU A 36 15.30 -11.79 -3.26
C LEU A 36 16.28 -12.21 -2.17
N LYS A 37 15.78 -12.66 -1.02
CA LYS A 37 16.60 -13.19 0.06
C LYS A 37 16.58 -14.72 0.02
N GLU A 38 17.74 -15.35 0.20
CA GLU A 38 17.84 -16.82 0.19
C GLU A 38 17.06 -17.48 1.33
N ASP A 39 17.02 -16.83 2.50
CA ASP A 39 16.38 -17.36 3.70
C ASP A 39 14.85 -17.11 3.71
N LYS A 40 14.36 -16.21 2.86
CA LYS A 40 12.94 -15.85 2.76
C LYS A 40 12.52 -15.71 1.32
N ILE A 41 12.50 -16.81 0.60
CA ILE A 41 12.19 -16.81 -0.85
C ILE A 41 10.78 -16.37 -1.17
N SER A 42 9.86 -16.38 -0.19
CA SER A 42 8.49 -15.89 -0.38
C SER A 42 8.40 -14.36 -0.28
N GLU A 43 9.43 -13.70 0.27
CA GLU A 43 9.43 -12.25 0.43
C GLU A 43 10.36 -11.60 -0.56
N VAL A 44 9.89 -10.52 -1.17
CA VAL A 44 10.65 -9.74 -2.14
C VAL A 44 10.72 -8.31 -1.64
N GLN A 45 11.93 -7.78 -1.52
CA GLN A 45 12.16 -6.38 -1.19
C GLN A 45 12.13 -5.57 -2.49
N LEU A 46 11.22 -4.61 -2.56
CA LEU A 46 11.00 -3.78 -3.74
C LEU A 46 11.55 -2.37 -3.50
N PHE A 47 12.01 -1.72 -4.57
CA PHE A 47 12.55 -0.36 -4.52
C PHE A 47 11.91 0.49 -5.63
N GLU A 48 11.56 1.74 -5.28
CA GLU A 48 10.83 2.66 -6.14
C GLU A 48 9.57 1.99 -6.66
N VAL A 49 8.55 1.97 -5.81
CA VAL A 49 7.37 1.11 -5.97
C VAL A 49 6.15 1.94 -6.35
N ASN A 50 5.46 1.51 -7.38
CA ASN A 50 4.16 2.04 -7.76
C ASN A 50 3.16 0.89 -7.81
N ALA A 51 2.04 1.06 -7.11
CA ALA A 51 0.97 0.08 -7.11
C ALA A 51 -0.34 0.73 -7.56
N LYS A 52 -1.18 -0.05 -8.19
CA LYS A 52 -2.50 0.38 -8.62
C LYS A 52 -3.51 -0.69 -8.28
N ILE A 53 -4.58 -0.28 -7.62
CA ILE A 53 -5.72 -1.16 -7.33
C ILE A 53 -6.87 -0.69 -8.18
N THR A 54 -7.29 -1.53 -9.12
CA THR A 54 -8.42 -1.25 -10.01
C THR A 54 -9.64 -1.98 -9.49
N MET A 55 -10.69 -1.23 -9.21
CA MET A 55 -11.96 -1.75 -8.70
C MET A 55 -13.05 -1.51 -9.73
N GLN A 56 -14.06 -2.38 -9.73
CA GLN A 56 -15.20 -2.21 -10.63
C GLN A 56 -16.04 -1.00 -10.22
N ASP A 57 -16.38 -0.14 -11.20
CA ASP A 57 -17.21 1.04 -11.02
C ASP A 57 -16.67 2.05 -10.00
N GLN A 58 -15.35 2.04 -9.78
CA GLN A 58 -14.67 2.95 -8.87
C GLN A 58 -13.42 3.52 -9.54
N GLU A 59 -12.97 4.67 -9.05
CA GLU A 59 -11.67 5.17 -9.43
C GLU A 59 -10.58 4.27 -8.83
N ALA A 60 -9.46 4.16 -9.53
CA ALA A 60 -8.37 3.36 -9.05
C ALA A 60 -7.66 4.02 -7.87
N ILE A 61 -7.10 3.20 -6.99
CA ILE A 61 -6.22 3.66 -5.91
C ILE A 61 -4.79 3.52 -6.39
N TYR A 62 -4.01 4.59 -6.26
CA TYR A 62 -2.59 4.61 -6.63
C TYR A 62 -1.75 4.74 -5.38
N ILE A 63 -0.75 3.90 -5.23
CA ILE A 63 0.15 3.87 -4.08
C ILE A 63 1.59 4.01 -4.59
N TYR A 64 2.34 4.95 -4.02
CA TYR A 64 3.77 5.06 -4.23
C TYR A 64 4.50 4.90 -2.92
N SER A 65 5.68 4.29 -2.93
CA SER A 65 6.61 4.29 -1.81
C SER A 65 8.04 4.08 -2.30
N LYS A 66 9.00 4.43 -1.47
CA LYS A 66 10.40 4.15 -1.79
C LYS A 66 10.72 2.66 -1.72
N THR A 67 10.18 1.97 -0.73
CA THR A 67 10.42 0.54 -0.56
C THR A 67 9.12 -0.19 -0.25
N ALA A 68 9.11 -1.47 -0.51
CA ALA A 68 8.01 -2.34 -0.10
C ALA A 68 8.51 -3.77 0.08
N ASN A 69 7.84 -4.51 0.95
CA ASN A 69 7.99 -5.96 1.08
C ASN A 69 6.75 -6.63 0.52
N TYR A 70 6.94 -7.44 -0.50
CA TYR A 70 5.87 -8.18 -1.14
C TYR A 70 5.97 -9.66 -0.78
N ASN A 71 4.90 -10.25 -0.29
CA ASN A 71 4.83 -11.67 0.03
C ASN A 71 4.15 -12.41 -1.12
N LYS A 72 4.89 -13.28 -1.81
CA LYS A 72 4.39 -14.01 -2.97
C LYS A 72 3.35 -15.09 -2.62
N LEU A 73 3.28 -15.52 -1.36
CA LEU A 73 2.34 -16.55 -0.94
C LEU A 73 0.92 -16.04 -0.78
N ASN A 74 0.75 -14.82 -0.28
CA ASN A 74 -0.56 -14.25 0.03
C ASN A 74 -0.80 -12.88 -0.61
N ASN A 75 0.17 -12.36 -1.37
CA ASN A 75 0.14 -11.04 -2.00
C ASN A 75 0.05 -9.86 -1.02
N ASN A 76 0.25 -10.09 0.27
CA ASN A 76 0.33 -9.01 1.24
C ASN A 76 1.56 -8.17 0.98
N THR A 77 1.40 -6.86 1.08
CA THR A 77 2.48 -5.92 0.78
C THR A 77 2.56 -4.86 1.87
N VAL A 78 3.77 -4.60 2.35
CA VAL A 78 4.03 -3.52 3.29
C VAL A 78 4.86 -2.47 2.56
N PHE A 79 4.27 -1.29 2.37
CA PHE A 79 4.93 -0.14 1.73
C PHE A 79 5.53 0.73 2.82
N ARG A 80 6.75 1.18 2.62
CA ARG A 80 7.46 2.03 3.59
C ARG A 80 8.23 3.15 2.91
N ARG A 81 8.41 4.24 3.64
CA ARG A 81 9.16 5.42 3.25
C ARG A 81 8.47 6.24 2.17
N ASN A 82 8.07 7.42 2.54
CA ASN A 82 7.40 8.36 1.65
C ASN A 82 6.23 7.73 0.92
N VAL A 83 5.36 7.09 1.67
CA VAL A 83 4.15 6.50 1.11
C VAL A 83 3.20 7.62 0.71
N ASN A 84 2.69 7.54 -0.52
CA ASN A 84 1.69 8.45 -1.04
C ASN A 84 0.56 7.66 -1.67
N VAL A 85 -0.67 7.94 -1.24
CA VAL A 85 -1.87 7.31 -1.76
C VAL A 85 -2.73 8.36 -2.44
N LYS A 86 -3.20 8.05 -3.65
CA LYS A 86 -4.13 8.92 -4.39
C LYS A 86 -5.37 8.15 -4.76
N TYR A 87 -6.51 8.71 -4.41
CA TYR A 87 -7.81 8.19 -4.79
C TYR A 87 -8.74 9.35 -5.09
N GLY A 88 -9.06 9.56 -6.39
CA GLY A 88 -9.81 10.73 -6.82
C GLY A 88 -9.07 12.01 -6.41
N ASP A 89 -9.78 12.88 -5.70
CA ASP A 89 -9.23 14.13 -5.17
C ASP A 89 -8.66 13.99 -3.74
N GLN A 90 -8.61 12.78 -3.22
CA GLN A 90 -8.05 12.47 -1.91
C GLN A 90 -6.59 12.07 -2.03
N THR A 91 -5.76 12.59 -1.13
CA THR A 91 -4.34 12.27 -1.04
C THR A 91 -3.99 11.94 0.39
N ILE A 92 -3.23 10.88 0.61
CA ILE A 92 -2.80 10.47 1.94
C ILE A 92 -1.30 10.23 1.91
N ASP A 93 -0.57 10.92 2.77
CA ASP A 93 0.86 10.72 2.96
C ASP A 93 1.10 10.01 4.28
N SER A 94 2.06 9.11 4.31
CA SER A 94 2.45 8.39 5.52
C SER A 94 3.85 7.78 5.37
N GLU A 95 4.31 7.11 6.42
CA GLU A 95 5.56 6.35 6.39
C GLU A 95 5.34 4.86 6.17
N THR A 96 4.13 4.35 6.48
CA THR A 96 3.84 2.91 6.38
C THR A 96 2.43 2.68 5.85
N LEU A 97 2.30 1.73 4.94
CA LEU A 97 1.02 1.25 4.46
C LEU A 97 1.04 -0.27 4.40
N ASN A 98 0.10 -0.91 5.06
CA ASN A 98 -0.10 -2.36 5.00
C ASN A 98 -1.28 -2.68 4.09
N LEU A 99 -1.01 -3.43 3.04
CA LEU A 99 -2.04 -3.97 2.17
C LEU A 99 -2.25 -5.44 2.50
N ASN A 100 -3.38 -5.76 3.11
CA ASN A 100 -3.79 -7.13 3.37
C ASN A 100 -4.69 -7.59 2.23
N PHE A 101 -4.12 -8.38 1.34
CA PHE A 101 -4.81 -8.82 0.13
C PHE A 101 -6.02 -9.72 0.43
N GLU A 102 -5.86 -10.66 1.36
CA GLU A 102 -6.93 -11.61 1.69
C GLU A 102 -8.12 -10.94 2.38
N ASP A 103 -7.84 -9.97 3.24
CA ASP A 103 -8.87 -9.25 4.00
C ASP A 103 -9.42 -8.03 3.25
N ASN A 104 -8.90 -7.72 2.08
CA ASN A 104 -9.29 -6.55 1.29
C ASN A 104 -9.18 -5.25 2.10
N LEU A 105 -8.11 -5.13 2.87
CA LEU A 105 -7.93 -4.03 3.81
C LEU A 105 -6.60 -3.32 3.58
N ILE A 106 -6.65 -2.00 3.55
CA ILE A 106 -5.48 -1.14 3.53
C ILE A 106 -5.42 -0.40 4.86
N GLU A 107 -4.28 -0.48 5.54
CA GLU A 107 -4.01 0.29 6.75
C GLU A 107 -2.87 1.26 6.50
N ILE A 108 -3.10 2.52 6.74
CA ILE A 108 -2.11 3.59 6.54
C ILE A 108 -1.74 4.12 7.92
N LEU A 109 -0.46 4.06 8.24
CA LEU A 109 0.07 4.29 9.59
C LEU A 109 1.29 5.21 9.54
N ASP A 110 1.66 5.73 10.70
CA ASP A 110 2.89 6.50 10.93
C ASP A 110 2.92 7.82 10.17
N ASN A 111 2.71 8.89 10.89
CA ASN A 111 2.71 10.26 10.36
C ASN A 111 1.71 10.43 9.21
N VAL A 112 0.47 10.04 9.44
CA VAL A 112 -0.57 10.08 8.41
C VAL A 112 -1.09 11.50 8.23
N TYR A 113 -1.10 11.96 6.98
CA TYR A 113 -1.65 13.25 6.63
C TYR A 113 -2.65 13.08 5.46
N TYR A 114 -3.91 13.34 5.76
CA TYR A 114 -5.01 13.19 4.80
C TYR A 114 -5.44 14.56 4.28
N VAL A 115 -5.60 14.67 2.96
CA VAL A 115 -6.03 15.90 2.29
C VAL A 115 -7.10 15.58 1.26
N ASN A 116 -8.18 16.35 1.30
CA ASN A 116 -9.12 16.46 0.18
C ASN A 116 -9.45 17.94 -0.02
N LYS A 117 -10.43 18.28 -0.88
CA LYS A 117 -10.77 19.67 -1.24
C LYS A 117 -11.02 20.55 -0.02
N ASN A 118 -11.68 20.03 1.00
CA ASN A 118 -12.17 20.82 2.14
C ASN A 118 -11.56 20.44 3.47
N THR A 119 -10.72 19.41 3.50
CA THR A 119 -10.26 18.80 4.76
C THR A 119 -8.78 18.51 4.69
N LYS A 120 -8.07 18.89 5.77
CA LYS A 120 -6.68 18.53 6.00
C LYS A 120 -6.59 17.99 7.41
N ILE A 121 -6.22 16.73 7.57
CA ILE A 121 -6.21 16.05 8.86
C ILE A 121 -4.89 15.33 9.06
N SER A 122 -4.23 15.60 10.20
CA SER A 122 -3.18 14.72 10.71
C SER A 122 -3.85 13.63 11.52
N ALA A 123 -3.59 12.39 11.19
CA ALA A 123 -4.26 11.25 11.80
C ALA A 123 -3.24 10.24 12.31
N ASP A 124 -3.67 9.34 13.18
CA ASP A 124 -2.85 8.21 13.61
C ASP A 124 -2.97 7.05 12.63
N LYS A 125 -4.15 6.90 12.04
CA LYS A 125 -4.43 5.77 11.16
C LYS A 125 -5.53 6.10 10.17
N VAL A 126 -5.36 5.61 8.94
CA VAL A 126 -6.44 5.57 7.95
C VAL A 126 -6.60 4.12 7.51
N GLU A 127 -7.84 3.64 7.51
CA GLU A 127 -8.19 2.33 7.01
C GLU A 127 -9.07 2.48 5.77
N ILE A 128 -8.74 1.71 4.72
CA ILE A 128 -9.56 1.63 3.53
C ILE A 128 -10.04 0.18 3.41
N ASP A 129 -11.35 -0.01 3.54
CA ASP A 129 -11.99 -1.31 3.40
C ASP A 129 -12.49 -1.44 1.97
N LEU A 130 -11.84 -2.30 1.19
CA LEU A 130 -12.17 -2.48 -0.24
C LEU A 130 -13.42 -3.30 -0.44
N LEU A 131 -13.80 -4.12 0.54
CA LEU A 131 -15.02 -4.93 0.47
C LEU A 131 -16.28 -4.07 0.67
N TYR A 132 -16.28 -3.27 1.75
CA TYR A 132 -17.42 -2.42 2.08
C TYR A 132 -17.30 -1.00 1.52
N LYS A 133 -16.20 -0.69 0.86
CA LYS A 133 -15.92 0.62 0.24
C LYS A 133 -16.04 1.75 1.25
N LYS A 134 -15.32 1.61 2.35
CA LYS A 134 -15.31 2.57 3.46
C LYS A 134 -13.91 3.03 3.75
N LEU A 135 -13.78 4.32 4.00
CA LEU A 135 -12.54 4.93 4.48
C LEU A 135 -12.79 5.44 5.90
N LYS A 136 -11.91 5.06 6.82
CA LYS A 136 -12.00 5.44 8.23
C LYS A 136 -10.72 6.12 8.67
N ILE A 137 -10.86 7.32 9.23
CA ILE A 137 -9.75 8.08 9.79
C ILE A 137 -9.85 8.02 11.30
N SER A 138 -8.78 7.63 11.98
CA SER A 138 -8.74 7.50 13.43
C SER A 138 -7.67 8.38 14.01
N MET A 139 -8.01 9.11 15.08
CA MET A 139 -7.07 9.90 15.87
C MET A 139 -7.24 9.51 17.33
N ILE A 140 -6.11 9.35 18.01
CA ILE A 140 -6.10 9.12 19.43
C ILE A 140 -5.53 10.38 20.09
N ASN A 141 -6.42 11.20 20.65
CA ASN A 141 -6.02 12.30 21.49
C ASN A 141 -6.05 11.82 22.94
N LYS A 142 -5.21 12.42 23.82
CA LYS A 142 -5.14 12.05 25.25
C LYS A 142 -6.50 12.02 25.94
N ASN A 143 -7.46 12.81 25.48
CA ASN A 143 -8.78 12.93 26.08
C ASN A 143 -9.95 12.51 25.19
N ASN A 144 -9.76 12.35 23.89
CA ASN A 144 -10.84 12.04 22.95
C ASN A 144 -10.35 11.14 21.84
N LYS A 145 -11.20 10.19 21.50
CA LYS A 145 -11.03 9.34 20.35
C LYS A 145 -11.97 9.86 19.25
N VAL A 146 -11.40 10.31 18.13
CA VAL A 146 -12.19 10.82 17.01
C VAL A 146 -12.07 9.84 15.84
N ASN A 147 -13.21 9.40 15.33
CA ASN A 147 -13.26 8.55 14.16
C ASN A 147 -14.11 9.25 13.10
N ILE A 148 -13.56 9.37 11.89
CA ILE A 148 -14.26 9.90 10.74
C ILE A 148 -14.36 8.77 9.72
N THR A 149 -15.57 8.46 9.28
CA THR A 149 -15.83 7.39 8.31
C THR A 149 -16.58 7.96 7.12
N SER A 150 -16.13 7.63 5.91
CA SER A 150 -16.84 7.98 4.68
C SER A 150 -16.87 6.77 3.74
N LYS A 151 -17.87 6.77 2.85
CA LYS A 151 -17.96 5.81 1.75
C LYS A 151 -17.35 6.41 0.49
N TYR A 152 -16.71 5.57 -0.29
CA TYR A 152 -16.12 5.98 -1.56
C TYR A 152 -16.56 5.08 -2.71
#